data_a1beb7a5cdbc41001fbb044acbf002bb
#
_entry.id   a1beb7a5cdbc41001fbb044acbf002bb
#
_cell.length_a   1.000
_cell.length_b   1.000
_cell.length_c   1.000
_cell.angle_alpha   90.00
_cell.angle_beta   90.00
_cell.angle_gamma   90.00
#
_symmetry.space_group_name_H-M   'P 1'
#
loop_
_entity.id
_entity.type
_entity.pdbx_description
1 polymer ?
#
loop_
_entity_poly.entity_id
_entity_poly.type
_entity_poly.pdbx_seq_one_letter_code
_entity_poly.pdbx_strand_id
1 'polypeptide(L)'
;MTKEIEEPIKIILLGDSGVGKSNIISRYLKNEFNSKSISTIGTTFGVKQIIKNNIIYNLNIWDTTGQEAYRSVTKLFIQGAKIVILVYSIEEPDSLENLNFWYDSIKEICGKNFILAIVGNKSDLLYDDNIELKKYVPDEEGQKFAEEKNAIFKLASAKIDKKGIDSLFEELLDEYINSNIGI
;
A
#
# COMPACT_ATOMS: atom_id res chain seq x y z
N MET A 1 25.19 -1.05 20.55
CA MET A 1 25.06 0.18 19.75
C MET A 1 24.13 -0.14 18.59
N THR A 2 23.05 0.63 18.43
CA THR A 2 22.14 0.51 17.29
C THR A 2 22.81 1.16 16.08
N LYS A 3 22.82 0.45 14.94
CA LYS A 3 23.31 0.99 13.67
C LYS A 3 22.11 1.60 12.92
N GLU A 4 22.27 2.76 12.35
CA GLU A 4 21.25 3.38 11.51
C GLU A 4 21.59 3.14 10.04
N ILE A 5 20.55 2.82 9.23
CA ILE A 5 20.69 2.77 7.78
C ILE A 5 20.50 4.18 7.26
N GLU A 6 21.51 4.72 6.59
CA GLU A 6 21.55 6.11 6.11
C GLU A 6 20.48 6.40 5.04
N GLU A 7 20.23 5.45 4.12
CA GLU A 7 19.23 5.63 3.09
C GLU A 7 17.83 5.21 3.58
N PRO A 8 16.86 6.13 3.57
CA PRO A 8 15.49 5.80 3.94
C PRO A 8 14.84 4.86 2.91
N ILE A 9 14.07 3.90 3.40
CA ILE A 9 13.28 2.99 2.55
C ILE A 9 12.06 3.73 2.05
N LYS A 10 12.01 3.99 0.75
CA LYS A 10 10.84 4.60 0.12
C LYS A 10 9.74 3.58 -0.09
N ILE A 11 8.60 3.83 0.52
CA ILE A 11 7.35 3.06 0.38
C ILE A 11 6.33 3.95 -0.33
N ILE A 12 5.67 3.45 -1.36
CA ILE A 12 4.62 4.18 -2.08
C ILE A 12 3.32 3.38 -2.12
N LEU A 13 2.20 4.05 -1.86
CA LEU A 13 0.86 3.47 -2.04
C LEU A 13 0.25 3.99 -3.34
N LEU A 14 -0.24 3.07 -4.17
CA LEU A 14 -0.87 3.35 -5.45
C LEU A 14 -2.21 2.62 -5.56
N GLY A 15 -3.08 3.09 -6.41
CA GLY A 15 -4.45 2.59 -6.60
C GLY A 15 -5.42 3.75 -6.86
N ASP A 16 -6.64 3.44 -7.20
CA ASP A 16 -7.65 4.42 -7.58
C ASP A 16 -8.03 5.39 -6.45
N SER A 17 -8.77 6.43 -6.80
CA SER A 17 -9.33 7.36 -5.82
C SER A 17 -10.35 6.64 -4.94
N GLY A 18 -10.39 6.94 -3.63
CA GLY A 18 -11.39 6.38 -2.73
C GLY A 18 -11.11 4.98 -2.18
N VAL A 19 -10.09 4.24 -2.67
CA VAL A 19 -9.76 2.89 -2.16
C VAL A 19 -9.19 2.88 -0.73
N GLY A 20 -8.79 4.05 -0.21
CA GLY A 20 -8.40 4.23 1.20
C GLY A 20 -6.90 4.24 1.49
N LYS A 21 -6.03 4.55 0.51
CA LYS A 21 -4.57 4.68 0.68
C LYS A 21 -4.19 5.58 1.86
N SER A 22 -4.72 6.81 1.88
CA SER A 22 -4.47 7.79 2.94
C SER A 22 -4.89 7.30 4.32
N ASN A 23 -6.00 6.55 4.40
CA ASN A 23 -6.47 5.98 5.65
C ASN A 23 -5.58 4.82 6.12
N ILE A 24 -5.03 4.00 5.22
CA ILE A 24 -4.03 2.98 5.56
C ILE A 24 -2.80 3.65 6.18
N ILE A 25 -2.29 4.71 5.56
CA ILE A 25 -1.13 5.47 6.06
C ILE A 25 -1.43 6.13 7.41
N SER A 26 -2.58 6.79 7.55
CA SER A 26 -3.00 7.40 8.82
C SER A 26 -3.15 6.36 9.94
N ARG A 27 -3.72 5.20 9.62
CA ARG A 27 -3.82 4.08 10.56
C ARG A 27 -2.45 3.58 10.99
N TYR A 28 -1.54 3.41 10.05
CA TYR A 28 -0.19 2.93 10.34
C TYR A 28 0.63 3.93 11.16
N LEU A 29 0.62 5.21 10.77
CA LEU A 29 1.47 6.23 11.40
C LEU A 29 0.91 6.76 12.71
N LYS A 30 -0.42 6.98 12.79
CA LYS A 30 -1.08 7.74 13.86
C LYS A 30 -2.16 6.97 14.61
N ASN A 31 -2.51 5.77 14.13
CA ASN A 31 -3.67 5.00 14.60
C ASN A 31 -5.00 5.76 14.43
N GLU A 32 -5.12 6.55 13.36
CA GLU A 32 -6.30 7.35 13.04
C GLU A 32 -7.04 6.81 11.82
N PHE A 33 -8.34 7.08 11.74
CA PHE A 33 -9.19 6.81 10.59
C PHE A 33 -10.14 7.98 10.37
N ASN A 34 -10.27 8.43 9.13
CA ASN A 34 -11.18 9.49 8.76
C ASN A 34 -12.17 9.01 7.68
N SER A 35 -13.42 8.77 8.08
CA SER A 35 -14.49 8.36 7.16
C SER A 35 -14.91 9.45 6.15
N LYS A 36 -14.58 10.72 6.46
CA LYS A 36 -14.89 11.89 5.62
C LYS A 36 -13.67 12.36 4.83
N SER A 37 -12.68 11.48 4.59
CA SER A 37 -11.50 11.86 3.82
C SER A 37 -11.92 12.30 2.41
N ILE A 38 -11.56 13.53 2.08
CA ILE A 38 -11.68 14.06 0.71
C ILE A 38 -10.56 13.43 -0.12
N SER A 39 -10.79 13.21 -1.42
CA SER A 39 -9.77 12.71 -2.32
C SER A 39 -8.47 13.51 -2.20
N THR A 40 -7.35 12.82 -2.03
CA THR A 40 -6.03 13.44 -1.89
C THR A 40 -5.71 14.26 -3.14
N ILE A 41 -5.40 15.54 -2.94
CA ILE A 41 -4.92 16.43 -4.00
C ILE A 41 -3.40 16.54 -3.85
N GLY A 42 -2.67 15.97 -4.81
CA GLY A 42 -1.20 15.96 -4.78
C GLY A 42 -0.64 14.71 -4.08
N THR A 43 0.52 14.87 -3.47
CA THR A 43 1.24 13.80 -2.78
C THR A 43 1.71 14.30 -1.43
N THR A 44 1.50 13.52 -0.40
CA THR A 44 2.04 13.77 0.94
C THR A 44 2.90 12.58 1.38
N PHE A 45 3.78 12.79 2.34
CA PHE A 45 4.56 11.69 2.88
C PHE A 45 4.63 11.75 4.41
N GLY A 46 4.79 10.57 5.01
CA GLY A 46 5.06 10.42 6.43
C GLY A 46 6.32 9.61 6.67
N VAL A 47 6.91 9.79 7.84
CA VAL A 47 8.13 9.10 8.25
C VAL A 47 7.85 8.25 9.47
N LYS A 48 8.38 7.02 9.48
CA LYS A 48 8.36 6.15 10.66
C LYS A 48 9.69 5.44 10.82
N GLN A 49 10.23 5.46 12.03
CA GLN A 49 11.40 4.67 12.38
C GLN A 49 10.99 3.32 12.95
N ILE A 50 11.64 2.26 12.49
CA ILE A 50 11.49 0.90 13.00
C ILE A 50 12.86 0.40 13.44
N ILE A 51 12.93 -0.16 14.64
CA ILE A 51 14.14 -0.82 15.14
C ILE A 51 13.95 -2.33 14.99
N LYS A 52 14.81 -2.95 14.20
CA LYS A 52 14.81 -4.40 13.99
C LYS A 52 16.25 -4.93 13.98
N ASN A 53 16.52 -5.99 14.76
CA ASN A 53 17.87 -6.59 14.87
C ASN A 53 18.96 -5.56 15.21
N ASN A 54 18.67 -4.61 16.10
CA ASN A 54 19.56 -3.49 16.48
C ASN A 54 19.94 -2.56 15.30
N ILE A 55 19.12 -2.55 14.26
CA ILE A 55 19.25 -1.64 13.11
C ILE A 55 18.03 -0.72 13.08
N ILE A 56 18.27 0.58 12.87
CA ILE A 56 17.22 1.59 12.68
C ILE A 56 16.96 1.71 11.19
N TYR A 57 15.70 1.45 10.80
CA TYR A 57 15.19 1.64 9.44
C TYR A 57 14.30 2.87 9.39
N ASN A 58 14.59 3.81 8.51
CA ASN A 58 13.77 4.99 8.27
C ASN A 58 12.81 4.71 7.10
N LEU A 59 11.52 4.62 7.36
CA LEU A 59 10.49 4.41 6.35
C LEU A 59 9.93 5.75 5.89
N ASN A 60 10.06 6.06 4.62
CA ASN A 60 9.44 7.22 3.97
C ASN A 60 8.22 6.74 3.18
N ILE A 61 7.02 6.99 3.70
CA ILE A 61 5.76 6.46 3.18
C ILE A 61 5.03 7.57 2.41
N TRP A 62 4.82 7.32 1.13
CA TRP A 62 4.23 8.27 0.20
C TRP A 62 2.76 7.96 -0.06
N ASP A 63 1.89 8.91 0.28
CA ASP A 63 0.49 8.92 -0.08
C ASP A 63 0.31 9.59 -1.43
N THR A 64 -0.35 8.94 -2.36
CA THR A 64 -0.55 9.47 -3.70
C THR A 64 -2.02 9.70 -4.01
N THR A 65 -2.29 10.67 -4.89
CA THR A 65 -3.62 10.81 -5.48
C THR A 65 -3.93 9.61 -6.37
N GLY A 66 -5.15 9.08 -6.25
CA GLY A 66 -5.66 8.05 -7.17
C GLY A 66 -6.46 8.61 -8.36
N GLN A 67 -6.49 9.94 -8.52
CA GLN A 67 -7.26 10.57 -9.59
C GLN A 67 -6.56 10.40 -10.95
N GLU A 68 -7.30 10.02 -11.96
CA GLU A 68 -6.80 9.75 -13.33
C GLU A 68 -6.11 10.96 -13.92
N ALA A 69 -6.60 12.17 -13.63
CA ALA A 69 -6.01 13.43 -14.12
C ALA A 69 -4.56 13.63 -13.67
N TYR A 70 -4.11 12.97 -12.60
CA TYR A 70 -2.77 13.11 -12.04
C TYR A 70 -1.87 11.89 -12.26
N ARG A 71 -2.28 10.90 -13.06
CA ARG A 71 -1.51 9.67 -13.31
C ARG A 71 -0.10 9.94 -13.83
N SER A 72 0.06 10.94 -14.71
CA SER A 72 1.38 11.32 -15.23
C SER A 72 2.30 11.93 -14.16
N VAL A 73 1.73 12.72 -13.24
CA VAL A 73 2.47 13.29 -12.11
C VAL A 73 2.84 12.22 -11.09
N THR A 74 1.94 11.25 -10.86
CA THR A 74 2.18 10.13 -9.95
C THR A 74 3.40 9.30 -10.38
N LYS A 75 3.64 9.15 -11.70
CA LYS A 75 4.83 8.46 -12.22
C LYS A 75 6.14 9.04 -11.69
N LEU A 76 6.22 10.35 -11.46
CA LEU A 76 7.42 11.00 -10.90
C LEU A 76 7.69 10.55 -9.46
N PHE A 77 6.64 10.22 -8.71
CA PHE A 77 6.77 9.77 -7.32
C PHE A 77 7.10 8.28 -7.19
N ILE A 78 6.92 7.48 -8.24
CA ILE A 78 7.27 6.05 -8.25
C ILE A 78 8.79 5.86 -8.22
N GLN A 79 9.55 6.76 -8.83
CA GLN A 79 10.99 6.62 -8.94
C GLN A 79 11.68 6.43 -7.58
N GLY A 80 12.53 5.41 -7.50
CA GLY A 80 13.27 5.07 -6.28
C GLY A 80 12.45 4.36 -5.21
N ALA A 81 11.19 4.00 -5.47
CA ALA A 81 10.41 3.17 -4.55
C ALA A 81 11.06 1.80 -4.38
N LYS A 82 11.24 1.38 -3.13
CA LYS A 82 11.76 0.06 -2.75
C LYS A 82 10.64 -0.90 -2.37
N ILE A 83 9.54 -0.36 -1.85
CA ILE A 83 8.34 -1.10 -1.50
C ILE A 83 7.15 -0.39 -2.14
N VAL A 84 6.30 -1.16 -2.78
CA VAL A 84 5.08 -0.67 -3.43
C VAL A 84 3.89 -1.42 -2.89
N ILE A 85 2.87 -0.69 -2.48
CA ILE A 85 1.59 -1.22 -2.02
C ILE A 85 0.51 -0.79 -3.01
N LEU A 86 -0.01 -1.75 -3.78
CA LEU A 86 -1.16 -1.54 -4.64
C LEU A 86 -2.43 -1.81 -3.86
N VAL A 87 -3.30 -0.81 -3.78
CA VAL A 87 -4.52 -0.85 -2.96
C VAL A 87 -5.75 -0.82 -3.85
N TYR A 88 -6.64 -1.78 -3.66
CA TYR A 88 -8.00 -1.77 -4.20
C TYR A 88 -9.02 -1.76 -3.06
N SER A 89 -10.28 -1.44 -3.38
CA SER A 89 -11.39 -1.55 -2.44
C SER A 89 -12.21 -2.79 -2.75
N ILE A 90 -12.51 -3.62 -1.74
CA ILE A 90 -13.31 -4.83 -1.94
C ILE A 90 -14.72 -4.54 -2.47
N GLU A 91 -15.27 -3.36 -2.21
CA GLU A 91 -16.60 -2.94 -2.70
C GLU A 91 -16.60 -2.43 -4.15
N GLU A 92 -15.40 -2.23 -4.76
CA GLU A 92 -15.21 -1.67 -6.09
C GLU A 92 -14.38 -2.61 -6.97
N PRO A 93 -14.99 -3.62 -7.64
CA PRO A 93 -14.26 -4.59 -8.47
C PRO A 93 -13.36 -3.95 -9.54
N ASP A 94 -13.81 -2.86 -10.16
CA ASP A 94 -13.02 -2.15 -11.17
C ASP A 94 -11.69 -1.63 -10.59
N SER A 95 -11.63 -1.36 -9.28
CA SER A 95 -10.41 -0.91 -8.62
C SER A 95 -9.34 -2.00 -8.56
N LEU A 96 -9.69 -3.29 -8.56
CA LEU A 96 -8.75 -4.39 -8.70
C LEU A 96 -8.22 -4.49 -10.13
N GLU A 97 -9.09 -4.40 -11.15
CA GLU A 97 -8.69 -4.44 -12.57
C GLU A 97 -7.74 -3.27 -12.89
N ASN A 98 -8.03 -2.09 -12.37
CA ASN A 98 -7.21 -0.89 -12.57
C ASN A 98 -5.81 -0.97 -11.95
N LEU A 99 -5.56 -1.93 -11.04
CA LEU A 99 -4.22 -2.17 -10.52
C LEU A 99 -3.22 -2.62 -11.60
N ASN A 100 -3.68 -3.18 -12.72
CA ASN A 100 -2.80 -3.50 -13.85
C ASN A 100 -2.10 -2.26 -14.40
N PHE A 101 -2.83 -1.14 -14.53
CA PHE A 101 -2.24 0.14 -14.96
C PHE A 101 -1.12 0.61 -14.01
N TRP A 102 -1.36 0.52 -12.71
CA TRP A 102 -0.38 0.91 -11.70
C TRP A 102 0.84 -0.02 -11.70
N TYR A 103 0.60 -1.32 -11.79
CA TYR A 103 1.66 -2.33 -11.87
C TYR A 103 2.57 -2.12 -13.09
N ASP A 104 2.00 -1.90 -14.27
CA ASP A 104 2.77 -1.64 -15.48
C ASP A 104 3.60 -0.35 -15.37
N SER A 105 3.02 0.69 -14.76
CA SER A 105 3.75 1.94 -14.51
C SER A 105 4.95 1.74 -13.57
N ILE A 106 4.80 0.91 -12.53
CA ILE A 106 5.88 0.59 -11.61
C ILE A 106 6.99 -0.20 -12.33
N LYS A 107 6.61 -1.21 -13.11
CA LYS A 107 7.58 -2.01 -13.89
C LYS A 107 8.37 -1.16 -14.88
N GLU A 108 7.72 -0.23 -15.53
CA GLU A 108 8.36 0.71 -16.47
C GLU A 108 9.44 1.55 -15.77
N ILE A 109 9.16 2.02 -14.52
CA ILE A 109 10.00 3.00 -13.82
C ILE A 109 11.04 2.34 -12.91
N CYS A 110 10.66 1.33 -12.14
CA CYS A 110 11.51 0.66 -11.14
C CYS A 110 12.11 -0.67 -11.65
N GLY A 111 11.71 -1.16 -12.82
CA GLY A 111 12.16 -2.46 -13.33
C GLY A 111 11.62 -3.61 -12.46
N LYS A 112 12.54 -4.40 -11.88
CA LYS A 112 12.19 -5.55 -11.03
C LYS A 112 12.67 -5.38 -9.58
N ASN A 113 13.24 -4.23 -9.23
CA ASN A 113 13.94 -4.02 -7.96
C ASN A 113 13.02 -3.36 -6.91
N PHE A 114 11.88 -3.98 -6.61
CA PHE A 114 10.96 -3.53 -5.56
C PHE A 114 10.21 -4.71 -4.96
N ILE A 115 9.81 -4.55 -3.70
CA ILE A 115 8.88 -5.46 -3.03
C ILE A 115 7.45 -4.97 -3.34
N LEU A 116 6.55 -5.91 -3.64
CA LEU A 116 5.18 -5.62 -4.01
C LEU A 116 4.19 -6.26 -3.04
N ALA A 117 3.20 -5.47 -2.60
CA ALA A 117 2.00 -5.99 -1.95
C ALA A 117 0.74 -5.56 -2.71
N ILE A 118 -0.26 -6.44 -2.71
CA ILE A 118 -1.63 -6.18 -3.14
C ILE A 118 -2.50 -6.17 -1.90
N VAL A 119 -3.24 -5.09 -1.68
CA VAL A 119 -4.06 -4.91 -0.48
C VAL A 119 -5.52 -4.67 -0.85
N GLY A 120 -6.38 -5.61 -0.48
CA GLY A 120 -7.83 -5.45 -0.51
C GLY A 120 -8.30 -4.71 0.75
N ASN A 121 -8.57 -3.42 0.62
CA ASN A 121 -8.98 -2.59 1.74
C ASN A 121 -10.49 -2.55 1.91
N LYS A 122 -10.96 -2.06 3.05
CA LYS A 122 -12.36 -1.98 3.50
C LYS A 122 -12.98 -3.36 3.78
N SER A 123 -12.16 -4.33 4.19
CA SER A 123 -12.65 -5.69 4.52
C SER A 123 -13.66 -5.73 5.66
N ASP A 124 -13.78 -4.67 6.47
CA ASP A 124 -14.85 -4.50 7.46
C ASP A 124 -16.25 -4.53 6.86
N LEU A 125 -16.41 -4.19 5.58
CA LEU A 125 -17.70 -4.20 4.89
C LEU A 125 -18.26 -5.63 4.70
N LEU A 126 -17.41 -6.66 4.71
CA LEU A 126 -17.85 -8.06 4.63
C LEU A 126 -18.59 -8.54 5.87
N TYR A 127 -18.45 -7.83 6.98
CA TYR A 127 -19.00 -8.19 8.29
C TYR A 127 -20.02 -7.17 8.81
N ASP A 128 -20.42 -6.19 7.97
CA ASP A 128 -21.42 -5.18 8.33
C ASP A 128 -22.80 -5.58 7.79
N ASP A 129 -23.63 -6.16 8.66
CA ASP A 129 -24.99 -6.63 8.34
C ASP A 129 -25.91 -5.50 7.82
N ASN A 130 -25.53 -4.24 8.00
CA ASN A 130 -26.31 -3.09 7.51
C ASN A 130 -25.95 -2.70 6.07
N ILE A 131 -24.91 -3.33 5.49
CA ILE A 131 -24.43 -3.02 4.15
C ILE A 131 -24.68 -4.22 3.24
N GLU A 132 -25.57 -4.03 2.28
CA GLU A 132 -25.76 -5.00 1.20
C GLU A 132 -24.73 -4.71 0.09
N LEU A 133 -23.65 -5.49 0.05
CA LEU A 133 -22.69 -5.41 -1.05
C LEU A 133 -23.30 -6.08 -2.29
N LYS A 134 -23.76 -5.28 -3.24
CA LYS A 134 -24.28 -5.79 -4.52
C LYS A 134 -23.23 -6.52 -5.34
N LYS A 135 -21.99 -6.08 -5.24
CA LYS A 135 -20.81 -6.70 -5.81
C LYS A 135 -19.63 -6.48 -4.85
N TYR A 136 -18.78 -7.44 -4.71
CA TYR A 136 -17.51 -7.33 -4.00
C TYR A 136 -16.45 -8.21 -4.68
N VAL A 137 -15.20 -7.90 -4.42
CA VAL A 137 -14.06 -8.70 -4.90
C VAL A 137 -13.85 -9.85 -3.92
N PRO A 138 -14.06 -11.11 -4.33
CA PRO A 138 -13.70 -12.27 -3.51
C PRO A 138 -12.21 -12.29 -3.18
N ASP A 139 -11.86 -12.81 -2.00
CA ASP A 139 -10.48 -12.90 -1.55
C ASP A 139 -9.59 -13.65 -2.54
N GLU A 140 -10.13 -14.70 -3.16
CA GLU A 140 -9.44 -15.53 -4.14
C GLU A 140 -9.03 -14.75 -5.40
N GLU A 141 -9.81 -13.76 -5.81
CA GLU A 141 -9.47 -12.91 -6.97
C GLU A 141 -8.29 -11.99 -6.65
N GLY A 142 -8.32 -11.36 -5.47
CA GLY A 142 -7.21 -10.52 -5.01
C GLY A 142 -5.93 -11.33 -4.80
N GLN A 143 -6.04 -12.51 -4.21
CA GLN A 143 -4.92 -13.42 -4.00
C GLN A 143 -4.34 -13.90 -5.34
N LYS A 144 -5.17 -14.34 -6.27
CA LYS A 144 -4.75 -14.74 -7.62
C LYS A 144 -4.02 -13.62 -8.34
N PHE A 145 -4.55 -12.39 -8.27
CA PHE A 145 -3.90 -11.21 -8.86
C PHE A 145 -2.50 -11.00 -8.26
N ALA A 146 -2.35 -11.17 -6.94
CA ALA A 146 -1.06 -11.04 -6.26
C ALA A 146 -0.07 -12.15 -6.66
N GLU A 147 -0.53 -13.40 -6.73
CA GLU A 147 0.28 -14.56 -7.15
C GLU A 147 0.85 -14.37 -8.57
N GLU A 148 0.03 -13.90 -9.51
CA GLU A 148 0.45 -13.61 -10.89
C GLU A 148 1.56 -12.53 -10.97
N LYS A 149 1.69 -11.69 -9.96
CA LYS A 149 2.67 -10.61 -9.88
C LYS A 149 3.82 -10.92 -8.90
N ASN A 150 3.84 -12.11 -8.29
CA ASN A 150 4.75 -12.48 -7.19
C ASN A 150 4.72 -11.45 -6.05
N ALA A 151 3.52 -11.06 -5.63
CA ALA A 151 3.27 -10.05 -4.60
C ALA A 151 2.73 -10.68 -3.31
N ILE A 152 2.99 -10.01 -2.20
CA ILE A 152 2.32 -10.31 -0.92
C ILE A 152 0.85 -9.90 -1.03
N PHE A 153 -0.07 -10.76 -0.58
CA PHE A 153 -1.49 -10.43 -0.52
C PHE A 153 -1.97 -10.22 0.91
N LYS A 154 -2.75 -9.17 1.13
CA LYS A 154 -3.44 -8.92 2.40
C LYS A 154 -4.84 -8.35 2.18
N LEU A 155 -5.81 -8.88 2.94
CA LEU A 155 -7.03 -8.14 3.23
C LEU A 155 -6.80 -7.25 4.44
N ALA A 156 -7.32 -6.04 4.40
CA ALA A 156 -7.15 -5.04 5.45
C ALA A 156 -8.39 -4.17 5.63
N SER A 157 -8.52 -3.62 6.82
CA SER A 157 -9.45 -2.52 7.08
C SER A 157 -8.72 -1.39 7.78
N ALA A 158 -8.51 -0.29 7.07
CA ALA A 158 -8.00 0.92 7.71
C ALA A 158 -8.93 1.44 8.81
N LYS A 159 -10.22 1.08 8.79
CA LYS A 159 -11.22 1.50 9.77
C LYS A 159 -11.06 0.78 11.10
N ILE A 160 -10.87 -0.54 11.10
CA ILE A 160 -10.92 -1.36 12.33
C ILE A 160 -9.66 -2.19 12.60
N ASP A 161 -8.81 -2.42 11.61
CA ASP A 161 -7.72 -3.40 11.70
C ASP A 161 -6.33 -2.76 11.79
N LYS A 162 -6.04 -2.16 12.95
CA LYS A 162 -4.70 -1.61 13.23
C LYS A 162 -3.61 -2.69 13.18
N LYS A 163 -3.88 -3.87 13.74
CA LYS A 163 -2.91 -4.95 13.84
C LYS A 163 -2.56 -5.54 12.48
N GLY A 164 -3.55 -5.75 11.61
CA GLY A 164 -3.33 -6.21 10.24
C GLY A 164 -2.52 -5.21 9.42
N ILE A 165 -2.81 -3.90 9.59
CA ILE A 165 -2.01 -2.85 8.93
C ILE A 165 -0.57 -2.85 9.45
N ASP A 166 -0.33 -2.94 10.76
CA ASP A 166 1.04 -3.02 11.29
C ASP A 166 1.78 -4.26 10.77
N SER A 167 1.12 -5.42 10.79
CA SER A 167 1.68 -6.68 10.28
C SER A 167 2.05 -6.61 8.79
N LEU A 168 1.25 -5.92 7.98
CA LEU A 168 1.56 -5.69 6.56
C LEU A 168 2.90 -4.97 6.39
N PHE A 169 3.08 -3.86 7.09
CA PHE A 169 4.32 -3.08 6.97
C PHE A 169 5.53 -3.81 7.57
N GLU A 170 5.35 -4.59 8.62
CA GLU A 170 6.40 -5.44 9.20
C GLU A 170 6.84 -6.53 8.22
N GLU A 171 5.90 -7.24 7.59
CA GLU A 171 6.19 -8.27 6.60
C GLU A 171 6.90 -7.70 5.37
N LEU A 172 6.47 -6.54 4.88
CA LEU A 172 7.12 -5.84 3.76
C LEU A 172 8.55 -5.41 4.09
N LEU A 173 8.79 -4.95 5.31
CA LEU A 173 10.14 -4.61 5.76
C LEU A 173 11.02 -5.86 5.86
N ASP A 174 10.47 -6.98 6.34
CA ASP A 174 11.19 -8.25 6.41
C ASP A 174 11.60 -8.76 5.03
N GLU A 175 10.66 -8.72 4.09
CA GLU A 175 10.93 -9.12 2.71
C GLU A 175 12.00 -8.22 2.08
N TYR A 176 11.93 -6.90 2.32
CA TYR A 176 12.95 -5.97 1.85
C TYR A 176 14.34 -6.28 2.43
N ILE A 177 14.44 -6.55 3.72
CA ILE A 177 15.70 -6.89 4.38
C ILE A 177 16.28 -8.18 3.81
N ASN A 178 15.44 -9.18 3.52
CA ASN A 178 15.85 -10.49 3.02
C ASN A 178 16.19 -10.49 1.52
N SER A 179 15.63 -9.57 0.74
CA SER A 179 15.73 -9.58 -0.73
C SER A 179 17.00 -8.96 -1.30
N ASN A 180 17.87 -8.37 -0.46
CA ASN A 180 19.06 -7.61 -0.92
C ASN A 180 18.74 -6.47 -1.93
N ILE A 181 17.50 -5.98 -1.98
CA ILE A 181 17.08 -4.82 -2.80
C ILE A 181 17.59 -3.52 -2.17
N GLY A 182 18.85 -3.33 -2.07
CA GLY A 182 19.36 -2.11 -1.45
C GLY A 182 20.86 -2.15 -1.12
N ILE A 183 21.50 -3.23 -1.54
CA ILE A 183 22.96 -3.39 -1.44
C ILE A 183 23.59 -3.11 -2.80
#